data_2257a1c554e269e84058e9a0e09d4c09
#
_entry.id   2257a1c554e269e84058e9a0e09d4c09
#
_cell.length_a   1.000
_cell.length_b   1.000
_cell.length_c   1.000
_cell.angle_alpha   90.00
_cell.angle_beta   90.00
_cell.angle_gamma   90.00
#
_symmetry.space_group_name_H-M   'P 1'
#
loop_
_entity.id
_entity.type
_entity.pdbx_description
1 polymer ?
#
loop_
_entity_poly.entity_id
_entity_poly.type
_entity_poly.pdbx_seq_one_letter_code
_entity_poly.pdbx_strand_id
1 'polypeptide(L)'
;MKKGGSIIQSPEIGYMGAYPISVETIPMLHFHPSAKFLQVFSTGCNFECQGCVARLLASNRSLGWPTLSPNRVVAKALEQECRGVVSTLNEPAANYYIFRELAVQAKENSLLVGCSTNCYFTEETLEELGGLIDFVNVGVKGYSNSIYRTCGAKSS
;
A
#
# COMPACT_ATOMS: atom_id res chain seq x y z
N MET A 1 1.87 9.36 13.34
CA MET A 1 1.94 10.64 14.11
C MET A 1 3.27 10.74 14.86
N LYS A 2 3.87 11.92 14.95
CA LYS A 2 5.05 12.16 15.82
C LYS A 2 4.56 12.51 17.24
N LYS A 3 5.04 11.80 18.24
CA LYS A 3 4.84 12.12 19.64
C LYS A 3 6.16 11.94 20.38
N GLY A 4 6.71 13.02 20.99
CA GLY A 4 7.97 12.96 21.73
C GLY A 4 9.20 12.53 20.92
N GLY A 5 9.29 12.88 19.64
CA GLY A 5 10.41 12.51 18.77
C GLY A 5 10.31 11.12 18.11
N SER A 6 9.39 10.28 18.55
CA SER A 6 9.18 8.94 17.98
C SER A 6 7.99 8.94 17.00
N ILE A 7 8.11 8.15 15.95
CA ILE A 7 6.97 7.86 15.05
C ILE A 7 6.10 6.79 15.71
N ILE A 8 4.86 7.16 16.02
CA ILE A 8 3.89 6.22 16.58
C ILE A 8 2.89 5.86 15.48
N GLN A 9 2.77 4.58 15.21
CA GLN A 9 1.68 4.05 14.40
C GLN A 9 0.40 4.10 15.23
N SER A 10 -0.71 4.54 14.62
CA SER A 10 -2.00 4.45 15.28
C SER A 10 -2.37 2.97 15.50
N PRO A 11 -2.77 2.54 16.70
CA PRO A 11 -3.18 1.18 16.95
C PRO A 11 -4.47 0.77 16.20
N GLU A 12 -5.16 1.74 15.63
CA GLU A 12 -6.39 1.52 14.84
C GLU A 12 -6.12 1.29 13.34
N ILE A 13 -4.85 1.29 12.92
CA ILE A 13 -4.49 1.09 11.51
C ILE A 13 -4.53 -0.40 11.18
N GLY A 14 -5.48 -0.77 10.36
CA GLY A 14 -5.61 -2.08 9.73
C GLY A 14 -6.03 -1.91 8.28
N TYR A 15 -6.27 -3.01 7.60
CA TYR A 15 -6.82 -3.00 6.25
C TYR A 15 -8.34 -2.90 6.29
N MET A 16 -8.90 -1.84 5.71
CA MET A 16 -10.34 -1.56 5.71
C MET A 16 -11.10 -2.35 4.67
N GLY A 17 -10.40 -2.91 3.68
CA GLY A 17 -11.00 -3.75 2.66
C GLY A 17 -10.01 -4.77 2.14
N ALA A 18 -10.54 -5.92 1.72
CA ALA A 18 -9.78 -6.99 1.12
C ALA A 18 -10.68 -7.72 0.11
N TYR A 19 -10.41 -7.53 -1.18
CA TYR A 19 -11.23 -8.05 -2.29
C TYR A 19 -10.35 -8.71 -3.34
N PRO A 20 -10.75 -9.89 -3.88
CA PRO A 20 -10.04 -10.50 -5.00
C PRO A 20 -10.25 -9.66 -6.27
N ILE A 21 -9.17 -9.43 -6.97
CA ILE A 21 -9.16 -8.75 -8.28
C ILE A 21 -8.23 -9.50 -9.24
N SER A 22 -8.43 -9.30 -10.55
CA SER A 22 -7.41 -9.64 -11.52
C SER A 22 -6.25 -8.64 -11.46
N VAL A 23 -5.02 -9.12 -11.63
CA VAL A 23 -3.81 -8.30 -11.57
C VAL A 23 -3.82 -7.14 -12.58
N GLU A 24 -4.49 -7.30 -13.70
CA GLU A 24 -4.64 -6.26 -14.72
C GLU A 24 -5.46 -5.06 -14.23
N THR A 25 -6.27 -5.21 -13.17
CA THR A 25 -7.00 -4.09 -12.56
C THR A 25 -6.04 -3.03 -12.00
N ILE A 26 -4.81 -3.42 -11.65
CA ILE A 26 -3.73 -2.55 -11.22
C ILE A 26 -2.66 -2.33 -12.30
N PRO A 27 -3.05 -2.19 -13.54
CA PRO A 27 -2.36 -2.23 -14.85
C PRO A 27 -1.04 -3.03 -14.90
N MET A 28 -1.00 -4.22 -14.31
CA MET A 28 0.14 -5.13 -14.36
C MET A 28 -0.07 -6.20 -15.44
N LEU A 29 0.07 -5.79 -16.71
CA LEU A 29 -0.36 -6.59 -17.86
C LEU A 29 0.57 -7.78 -18.19
N HIS A 30 1.81 -7.76 -17.70
CA HIS A 30 2.80 -8.79 -18.03
C HIS A 30 3.25 -9.61 -16.82
N PHE A 31 2.78 -9.27 -15.62
CA PHE A 31 3.10 -9.98 -14.39
C PHE A 31 1.97 -10.93 -14.04
N HIS A 32 2.19 -12.23 -14.25
CA HIS A 32 1.19 -13.27 -14.01
C HIS A 32 -0.20 -12.95 -14.59
N PRO A 33 -0.35 -12.82 -15.93
CA PRO A 33 -1.62 -12.45 -16.55
C PRO A 33 -2.78 -13.33 -16.07
N SER A 34 -3.93 -12.71 -15.83
CA SER A 34 -5.15 -13.33 -15.31
C SER A 34 -5.05 -13.86 -13.87
N ALA A 35 -3.92 -13.66 -13.20
CA ALA A 35 -3.80 -14.09 -11.81
C ALA A 35 -4.70 -13.26 -10.88
N LYS A 36 -5.31 -13.95 -9.95
CA LYS A 36 -6.13 -13.35 -8.90
C LYS A 36 -5.25 -12.91 -7.74
N PHE A 37 -5.34 -11.65 -7.36
CA PHE A 37 -4.69 -11.07 -6.19
C PHE A 37 -5.72 -10.55 -5.20
N LEU A 38 -5.43 -10.66 -3.91
CA LEU A 38 -6.25 -10.00 -2.90
C LEU A 38 -5.81 -8.54 -2.79
N GLN A 39 -6.62 -7.64 -3.34
CA GLN A 39 -6.44 -6.20 -3.18
C GLN A 39 -6.78 -5.80 -1.75
N VAL A 40 -5.87 -5.09 -1.11
CA VAL A 40 -6.09 -4.52 0.22
C VAL A 40 -5.83 -3.02 0.21
N PHE A 41 -6.50 -2.30 1.09
CA PHE A 41 -6.30 -0.87 1.28
C PHE A 41 -6.53 -0.47 2.74
N SER A 42 -5.90 0.62 3.11
CA SER A 42 -6.00 1.27 4.41
C SER A 42 -6.27 2.76 4.20
N THR A 43 -5.94 3.59 5.17
CA THR A 43 -5.99 5.05 5.04
C THR A 43 -4.58 5.64 5.05
N GLY A 44 -4.49 6.87 4.56
CA GLY A 44 -3.29 7.68 4.61
C GLY A 44 -2.49 7.68 3.31
N CYS A 45 -1.92 8.83 3.04
CA CYS A 45 -0.96 9.07 1.98
C CYS A 45 0.02 10.14 2.45
N ASN A 46 1.24 10.08 1.96
CA ASN A 46 2.25 11.12 2.18
C ASN A 46 2.12 12.28 1.17
N PHE A 47 1.15 12.20 0.24
CA PHE A 47 0.78 13.25 -0.71
C PHE A 47 -0.66 13.71 -0.53
N GLU A 48 -0.94 14.94 -1.00
CA GLU A 48 -2.26 15.60 -1.01
C GLU A 48 -2.66 15.99 -2.44
N CYS A 49 -2.57 15.06 -3.38
CA CYS A 49 -2.82 15.33 -4.80
C CYS A 49 -4.23 15.88 -5.03
N GLN A 50 -4.34 16.97 -5.79
CA GLN A 50 -5.62 17.47 -6.28
C GLN A 50 -6.21 16.45 -7.27
N GLY A 51 -7.51 16.17 -7.15
CA GLY A 51 -8.19 15.19 -8.02
C GLY A 51 -7.85 13.72 -7.72
N CYS A 52 -7.31 13.41 -6.55
CA CYS A 52 -7.07 12.03 -6.14
C CYS A 52 -8.38 11.24 -6.09
N VAL A 53 -8.48 10.17 -6.87
CA VAL A 53 -9.66 9.29 -6.91
C VAL A 53 -9.92 8.59 -5.58
N ALA A 54 -8.87 8.36 -4.81
CA ALA A 54 -8.93 7.75 -3.48
C ALA A 54 -8.87 8.78 -2.33
N ARG A 55 -9.30 10.02 -2.56
CA ARG A 55 -9.14 11.13 -1.62
C ARG A 55 -9.64 10.83 -0.21
N LEU A 56 -10.75 10.07 -0.09
CA LEU A 56 -11.29 9.67 1.21
C LEU A 56 -10.31 8.78 1.97
N LEU A 57 -9.75 7.79 1.30
CA LEU A 57 -8.78 6.85 1.88
C LEU A 57 -7.40 7.50 2.05
N ALA A 58 -7.00 8.37 1.13
CA ALA A 58 -5.73 9.10 1.22
C ALA A 58 -5.70 10.10 2.37
N SER A 59 -6.87 10.48 2.92
CA SER A 59 -6.91 11.31 4.12
C SER A 59 -6.38 10.53 5.33
N ASN A 60 -5.59 11.22 6.17
CA ASN A 60 -5.07 10.65 7.43
C ASN A 60 -6.12 10.66 8.56
N ARG A 61 -7.38 10.46 8.23
CA ARG A 61 -8.49 10.45 9.18
C ARG A 61 -8.93 9.03 9.47
N SER A 62 -9.21 8.74 10.73
CA SER A 62 -9.94 7.52 11.08
C SER A 62 -11.35 7.59 10.47
N LEU A 63 -11.73 6.53 9.77
CA LEU A 63 -13.07 6.40 9.20
C LEU A 63 -14.00 5.59 10.09
N GLY A 64 -13.50 5.08 11.22
CA GLY A 64 -14.26 4.22 12.11
C GLY A 64 -14.72 2.89 11.50
N TRP A 65 -14.14 2.49 10.39
CA TRP A 65 -14.46 1.22 9.71
C TRP A 65 -13.76 0.04 10.38
N PRO A 66 -14.38 -1.14 10.40
CA PRO A 66 -13.71 -2.35 10.83
C PRO A 66 -12.45 -2.61 10.01
N THR A 67 -11.40 -3.06 10.67
CA THR A 67 -10.12 -3.32 10.02
C THR A 67 -9.72 -4.79 10.15
N LEU A 68 -8.96 -5.27 9.17
CA LEU A 68 -8.34 -6.59 9.15
C LEU A 68 -6.87 -6.46 9.51
N SER A 69 -6.40 -7.35 10.38
CA SER A 69 -4.96 -7.52 10.63
C SER A 69 -4.27 -8.20 9.44
N PRO A 70 -2.95 -8.09 9.29
CA PRO A 70 -2.18 -8.80 8.28
C PRO A 70 -2.47 -10.31 8.24
N ASN A 71 -2.53 -10.98 9.38
CA ASN A 71 -2.87 -12.42 9.48
C ASN A 71 -4.23 -12.74 8.86
N ARG A 72 -5.22 -11.90 9.10
CA ARG A 72 -6.58 -12.10 8.54
C ARG A 72 -6.60 -11.85 7.03
N VAL A 73 -5.79 -10.92 6.54
CA VAL A 73 -5.61 -10.67 5.11
C VAL A 73 -4.98 -11.88 4.43
N VAL A 74 -3.89 -12.41 4.98
CA VAL A 74 -3.22 -13.61 4.45
C VAL A 74 -4.16 -14.81 4.44
N ALA A 75 -4.85 -15.07 5.56
CA ALA A 75 -5.83 -16.16 5.64
C ALA A 75 -6.91 -16.02 4.55
N LYS A 76 -7.43 -14.81 4.33
CA LYS A 76 -8.42 -14.55 3.30
C LYS A 76 -7.86 -14.73 1.88
N ALA A 77 -6.59 -14.38 1.65
CA ALA A 77 -5.94 -14.59 0.35
C ALA A 77 -5.84 -16.08 0.02
N LEU A 78 -5.46 -16.90 0.99
CA LEU A 78 -5.37 -18.36 0.86
C LEU A 78 -6.76 -18.99 0.64
N GLU A 79 -7.74 -18.61 1.47
CA GLU A 79 -9.13 -19.09 1.36
C GLU A 79 -9.74 -18.79 0.00
N GLN A 80 -9.39 -17.65 -0.61
CA GLN A 80 -9.89 -17.26 -1.92
C GLN A 80 -8.96 -17.66 -3.07
N GLU A 81 -7.99 -18.51 -2.83
CA GLU A 81 -7.05 -19.02 -3.82
C GLU A 81 -6.36 -17.88 -4.62
N CYS A 82 -6.02 -16.78 -3.94
CA CYS A 82 -5.28 -15.70 -4.54
C CYS A 82 -3.81 -16.06 -4.71
N ARG A 83 -3.21 -15.64 -5.81
CA ARG A 83 -1.78 -15.80 -6.09
C ARG A 83 -0.92 -14.96 -5.14
N GLY A 84 -1.48 -13.90 -4.60
CA GLY A 84 -0.79 -12.98 -3.72
C GLY A 84 -1.69 -11.88 -3.18
N VAL A 85 -1.07 -10.92 -2.52
CA VAL A 85 -1.70 -9.72 -1.98
C VAL A 85 -1.15 -8.47 -2.64
N VAL A 86 -1.98 -7.43 -2.78
CA VAL A 86 -1.55 -6.16 -3.34
C VAL A 86 -2.15 -4.99 -2.57
N SER A 87 -1.30 -4.09 -2.07
CA SER A 87 -1.73 -2.86 -1.41
C SER A 87 -1.97 -1.76 -2.43
N THR A 88 -3.15 -1.16 -2.44
CA THR A 88 -3.56 -0.13 -3.41
C THR A 88 -4.39 0.97 -2.75
N LEU A 89 -4.81 1.96 -3.54
CA LEU A 89 -5.73 3.06 -3.20
C LEU A 89 -5.21 4.06 -2.17
N ASN A 90 -4.49 3.62 -1.17
CA ASN A 90 -3.73 4.47 -0.26
C ASN A 90 -2.22 4.32 -0.53
N GLU A 91 -1.38 4.97 0.26
CA GLU A 91 0.07 4.89 0.09
C GLU A 91 0.68 3.94 1.13
N PRO A 92 1.36 2.86 0.69
CA PRO A 92 2.02 1.93 1.62
C PRO A 92 3.03 2.61 2.55
N ALA A 93 3.74 3.64 2.08
CA ALA A 93 4.67 4.40 2.90
C ALA A 93 4.01 5.06 4.12
N ALA A 94 2.73 5.45 4.02
CA ALA A 94 1.99 6.03 5.14
C ALA A 94 1.64 4.99 6.23
N ASN A 95 1.62 3.72 5.84
CA ASN A 95 1.30 2.57 6.70
C ASN A 95 2.42 1.53 6.70
N TYR A 96 3.66 1.99 6.67
CA TYR A 96 4.85 1.18 6.45
C TYR A 96 4.90 -0.10 7.29
N TYR A 97 4.71 0.00 8.60
CA TYR A 97 4.86 -1.16 9.50
C TYR A 97 3.82 -2.25 9.24
N ILE A 98 2.56 -1.89 9.02
CA ILE A 98 1.51 -2.87 8.73
C ILE A 98 1.68 -3.47 7.33
N PHE A 99 2.16 -2.69 6.36
CA PHE A 99 2.46 -3.19 5.02
C PHE A 99 3.65 -4.16 5.04
N ARG A 100 4.72 -3.81 5.75
CA ARG A 100 5.87 -4.68 5.95
C ARG A 100 5.47 -6.00 6.65
N GLU A 101 4.67 -5.92 7.70
CA GLU A 101 4.15 -7.11 8.40
C GLU A 101 3.32 -8.00 7.47
N LEU A 102 2.43 -7.43 6.67
CA LEU A 102 1.68 -8.15 5.66
C LEU A 102 2.61 -8.83 4.65
N ALA A 103 3.61 -8.11 4.17
CA ALA A 103 4.55 -8.63 3.19
C ALA A 103 5.34 -9.84 3.74
N VAL A 104 5.84 -9.75 4.96
CA VAL A 104 6.55 -10.87 5.63
C VAL A 104 5.63 -12.09 5.73
N GLN A 105 4.43 -11.93 6.29
CA GLN A 105 3.48 -13.01 6.47
C GLN A 105 3.00 -13.62 5.14
N ALA A 106 2.82 -12.81 4.10
CA ALA A 106 2.47 -13.28 2.76
C ALA A 106 3.59 -14.14 2.18
N LYS A 107 4.84 -13.71 2.30
CA LYS A 107 6.02 -14.48 1.84
C LYS A 107 6.15 -15.81 2.58
N GLU A 108 5.97 -15.83 3.89
CA GLU A 108 5.97 -17.07 4.70
C GLU A 108 4.92 -18.08 4.24
N ASN A 109 3.83 -17.59 3.61
CA ASN A 109 2.77 -18.42 3.05
C ASN A 109 2.87 -18.58 1.51
N SER A 110 4.04 -18.33 0.91
CA SER A 110 4.30 -18.45 -0.53
C SER A 110 3.39 -17.60 -1.42
N LEU A 111 2.86 -16.51 -0.88
CA LEU A 111 2.09 -15.52 -1.62
C LEU A 111 3.00 -14.46 -2.21
N LEU A 112 2.66 -14.01 -3.42
CA LEU A 112 3.30 -12.86 -4.03
C LEU A 112 2.80 -11.56 -3.38
N VAL A 113 3.68 -10.55 -3.33
CA VAL A 113 3.41 -9.26 -2.72
C VAL A 113 3.60 -8.14 -3.73
N GLY A 114 2.62 -7.28 -3.85
CA GLY A 114 2.71 -6.10 -4.69
C GLY A 114 2.15 -4.84 -4.03
N CYS A 115 2.46 -3.70 -4.63
CA CYS A 115 1.82 -2.45 -4.25
C CYS A 115 1.69 -1.46 -5.40
N SER A 116 0.66 -0.59 -5.29
CA SER A 116 0.60 0.66 -6.02
C SER A 116 1.06 1.79 -5.10
N THR A 117 2.05 2.55 -5.53
CA THR A 117 2.70 3.58 -4.70
C THR A 117 3.08 4.79 -5.53
N ASN A 118 3.20 5.95 -4.90
CA ASN A 118 3.80 7.13 -5.50
C ASN A 118 5.34 7.09 -5.48
N CYS A 119 5.90 6.04 -4.89
CA CYS A 119 7.34 5.76 -4.79
C CYS A 119 8.16 6.83 -4.02
N TYR A 120 7.50 7.61 -3.18
CA TYR A 120 8.16 8.63 -2.35
C TYR A 120 8.58 8.02 -1.01
N PHE A 121 9.56 7.12 -1.09
CA PHE A 121 10.20 6.42 0.03
C PHE A 121 11.59 7.00 0.34
N THR A 122 12.11 6.69 1.52
CA THR A 122 13.54 6.84 1.81
C THR A 122 14.32 5.62 1.27
N GLU A 123 15.64 5.78 1.09
CA GLU A 123 16.50 4.66 0.67
C GLU A 123 16.37 3.46 1.60
N GLU A 124 16.42 3.69 2.92
CA GLU A 124 16.28 2.65 3.93
C GLU A 124 14.96 1.87 3.78
N THR A 125 13.86 2.59 3.53
CA THR A 125 12.55 1.95 3.30
C THR A 125 12.55 1.11 2.03
N LEU A 126 13.19 1.59 0.96
CA LEU A 126 13.28 0.86 -0.31
C LEU A 126 14.14 -0.39 -0.17
N GLU A 127 15.26 -0.32 0.54
CA GLU A 127 16.12 -1.48 0.82
C GLU A 127 15.37 -2.56 1.62
N GLU A 128 14.66 -2.18 2.69
CA GLU A 128 13.88 -3.13 3.50
C GLU A 128 12.74 -3.79 2.70
N LEU A 129 12.01 -3.01 1.90
CA LEU A 129 10.87 -3.53 1.14
C LEU A 129 11.30 -4.29 -0.12
N GLY A 130 12.46 -3.96 -0.70
CA GLY A 130 12.93 -4.54 -1.96
C GLY A 130 13.06 -6.07 -1.93
N GLY A 131 13.37 -6.64 -0.77
CA GLY A 131 13.42 -8.08 -0.57
C GLY A 131 12.06 -8.76 -0.34
N LEU A 132 11.00 -7.98 -0.14
CA LEU A 132 9.67 -8.46 0.21
C LEU A 132 8.65 -8.29 -0.92
N ILE A 133 8.87 -7.33 -1.84
CA ILE A 133 7.93 -6.96 -2.89
C ILE A 133 8.32 -7.64 -4.21
N ASP A 134 7.36 -8.29 -4.85
CA ASP A 134 7.57 -8.96 -6.15
C ASP A 134 7.25 -8.05 -7.34
N PHE A 135 6.36 -7.07 -7.15
CA PHE A 135 6.03 -6.10 -8.19
C PHE A 135 5.51 -4.77 -7.63
N VAL A 136 5.71 -3.72 -8.40
CA VAL A 136 5.30 -2.36 -8.04
C VAL A 136 4.60 -1.69 -9.22
N ASN A 137 3.43 -1.10 -8.98
CA ASN A 137 2.79 -0.16 -9.88
C ASN A 137 3.12 1.27 -9.41
N VAL A 138 3.94 2.00 -10.16
CA VAL A 138 4.39 3.35 -9.78
C VAL A 138 3.46 4.42 -10.34
N GLY A 139 2.80 5.13 -9.46
CA GLY A 139 1.95 6.28 -9.80
C GLY A 139 2.75 7.57 -9.92
N VAL A 140 3.41 7.81 -11.05
CA VAL A 140 4.13 9.06 -11.33
C VAL A 140 3.15 10.23 -11.33
N LYS A 141 3.43 11.28 -10.53
CA LYS A 141 2.56 12.44 -10.37
C LYS A 141 2.87 13.56 -11.37
N GLY A 142 4.03 13.54 -11.97
CA GLY A 142 4.47 14.50 -12.98
C GLY A 142 5.96 14.42 -13.25
N TYR A 143 6.45 15.33 -14.09
CA TYR A 143 7.85 15.34 -14.56
C TYR A 143 8.64 16.56 -14.04
N SER A 144 8.11 17.26 -13.03
CA SER A 144 8.79 18.42 -12.46
C SER A 144 8.57 18.54 -10.96
N ASN A 145 9.54 19.13 -10.26
CA ASN A 145 9.44 19.42 -8.83
C ASN A 145 8.26 20.35 -8.50
N SER A 146 7.83 21.21 -9.44
CA SER A 146 6.67 22.07 -9.23
C SER A 146 5.39 21.25 -9.10
N ILE A 147 5.19 20.23 -9.94
CA ILE A 147 4.03 19.34 -9.85
C ILE A 147 4.07 18.54 -8.54
N TYR A 148 5.22 18.00 -8.18
CA TYR A 148 5.34 17.26 -6.90
C TYR A 148 5.07 18.16 -5.69
N ARG A 149 5.48 19.44 -5.71
CA ARG A 149 5.12 20.39 -4.65
C ARG A 149 3.61 20.63 -4.56
N THR A 150 2.88 20.66 -5.68
CA THR A 150 1.42 20.77 -5.66
C THR A 150 0.74 19.51 -5.10
N CYS A 151 1.43 18.38 -5.10
CA CYS A 151 0.99 17.15 -4.45
C CYS A 151 1.38 17.09 -2.97
N GLY A 152 2.01 18.13 -2.41
CA GLY A 152 2.44 18.16 -1.00
C GLY A 152 3.79 17.51 -0.74
N ALA A 153 4.56 17.14 -1.77
CA ALA A 153 5.93 16.66 -1.59
C ALA A 153 6.80 17.77 -0.99
N LYS A 154 7.54 17.42 0.05
CA LYS A 154 8.55 18.34 0.60
C LYS A 154 9.74 18.41 -0.36
N SER A 155 10.25 19.61 -0.63
CA SER A 155 11.51 19.74 -1.36
C SER A 155 12.63 19.11 -0.52
N SER A 156 13.37 18.19 -1.12
CA SER A 156 14.69 17.78 -0.64
C SER A 156 15.68 18.94 -0.72
#